data_bb5607c03a7988bee6e7fa54cd16c099
#
_entry.id   bb5607c03a7988bee6e7fa54cd16c099
#
_cell.length_a   1.000
_cell.length_b   1.000
_cell.length_c   1.000
_cell.angle_alpha   90.00
_cell.angle_beta   90.00
_cell.angle_gamma   90.00
#
_symmetry.space_group_name_H-M   'P 1'
#
loop_
_entity.id
_entity.type
_entity.pdbx_description
1 polymer ?
#
loop_
_entity_poly.entity_id
_entity_poly.type
_entity_poly.pdbx_seq_one_letter_code
_entity_poly.pdbx_strand_id
1 'polypeptide(L)'
;FVVEPLERGYGITLGNSLRRIMLASLPGAAVSKVKIDGVQHEFSSIKGVKEDVTEIIMNIKNLAIKDSSESDEPKKAYIDFTGEGVVRASDIQFSDDVQVMSPDQVIATISGKNNGLYMDLTITKGRGYVSSDKNKDENTPIGTIAIDSIYTPVERVNVTVENTRVGQKTDYDK
;
A
#
# COMPACT_ATOMS: atom_id res chain seq x y z
N PHE A 1 -6.70 -14.78 -15.95
CA PHE A 1 -6.27 -14.87 -17.37
C PHE A 1 -6.01 -16.33 -17.70
N VAL A 2 -6.42 -16.76 -18.90
CA VAL A 2 -6.18 -18.11 -19.45
C VAL A 2 -5.40 -17.93 -20.74
N VAL A 3 -4.29 -18.66 -20.86
CA VAL A 3 -3.45 -18.66 -22.05
C VAL A 3 -3.29 -20.08 -22.56
N GLU A 4 -3.86 -20.36 -23.71
CA GLU A 4 -3.84 -21.68 -24.36
C GLU A 4 -4.04 -21.57 -25.87
N PRO A 5 -3.52 -22.51 -26.68
CA PRO A 5 -2.56 -23.53 -26.28
C PRO A 5 -1.13 -23.02 -26.26
N LEU A 6 -0.30 -23.56 -25.39
CA LEU A 6 1.13 -23.31 -25.33
C LEU A 6 1.90 -24.61 -25.61
N GLU A 7 3.05 -24.52 -26.23
CA GLU A 7 3.96 -25.66 -26.31
C GLU A 7 4.39 -26.11 -24.91
N ARG A 8 4.63 -27.38 -24.75
CA ARG A 8 4.97 -27.97 -23.46
C ARG A 8 6.18 -27.32 -22.81
N GLY A 9 6.05 -26.95 -21.55
CA GLY A 9 7.06 -26.23 -20.76
C GLY A 9 6.95 -24.69 -20.82
N TYR A 10 6.24 -24.15 -21.78
CA TYR A 10 6.05 -22.68 -21.89
C TYR A 10 5.08 -22.14 -20.84
N GLY A 11 4.15 -22.96 -20.35
CA GLY A 11 3.22 -22.56 -19.30
C GLY A 11 3.93 -22.10 -18.05
N ILE A 12 4.93 -22.84 -17.57
CA ILE A 12 5.72 -22.49 -16.38
C ILE A 12 6.55 -21.24 -16.64
N THR A 13 7.21 -21.14 -17.79
CA THR A 13 8.07 -19.99 -18.14
C THR A 13 7.26 -18.70 -18.22
N LEU A 14 6.16 -18.71 -18.95
CA LEU A 14 5.29 -17.56 -19.12
C LEU A 14 4.63 -17.17 -17.80
N GLY A 15 4.12 -18.15 -17.06
CA GLY A 15 3.47 -17.91 -15.77
C GLY A 15 4.42 -17.28 -14.75
N ASN A 16 5.65 -17.76 -14.63
CA ASN A 16 6.65 -17.19 -13.73
C ASN A 16 7.07 -15.78 -14.15
N SER A 17 7.20 -15.54 -15.45
CA SER A 17 7.54 -14.20 -15.97
C SER A 17 6.45 -13.19 -15.68
N LEU A 18 5.19 -13.54 -15.93
CA LEU A 18 4.04 -12.70 -15.63
C LEU A 18 3.90 -12.45 -14.14
N ARG A 19 4.09 -13.49 -13.33
CA ARG A 19 4.06 -13.35 -11.87
C ARG A 19 5.07 -12.32 -11.36
N ARG A 20 6.31 -12.38 -11.84
CA ARG A 20 7.37 -11.42 -11.48
C ARG A 20 6.99 -9.99 -11.85
N ILE A 21 6.49 -9.79 -13.06
CA ILE A 21 6.08 -8.46 -13.53
C ILE A 21 4.93 -7.92 -12.70
N MET A 22 3.92 -8.73 -12.42
CA MET A 22 2.74 -8.31 -11.64
C MET A 22 3.09 -7.94 -10.19
N LEU A 23 4.05 -8.63 -9.57
CA LEU A 23 4.42 -8.39 -8.18
C LEU A 23 5.49 -7.30 -8.00
N ALA A 24 6.34 -7.05 -9.00
CA ALA A 24 7.52 -6.20 -8.84
C ALA A 24 7.58 -4.98 -9.76
N SER A 25 6.82 -4.95 -10.85
CA SER A 25 7.01 -3.96 -11.92
C SER A 25 5.81 -3.05 -12.17
N LEU A 26 4.65 -3.35 -11.59
CA LEU A 26 3.48 -2.49 -11.75
C LEU A 26 3.63 -1.21 -10.93
N PRO A 27 3.36 -0.04 -11.53
CA PRO A 27 3.41 1.22 -10.82
C PRO A 27 2.21 1.38 -9.89
N GLY A 28 2.41 2.14 -8.84
CA GLY A 28 1.36 2.50 -7.89
C GLY A 28 1.76 3.68 -7.03
N ALA A 29 0.88 4.04 -6.11
CA ALA A 29 1.13 5.05 -5.10
C ALA A 29 0.98 4.45 -3.70
N ALA A 30 1.78 4.92 -2.77
CA ALA A 30 1.73 4.48 -1.39
C ALA A 30 2.26 5.57 -0.44
N VAL A 31 1.97 5.42 0.84
CA VAL A 31 2.54 6.26 1.88
C VAL A 31 3.98 5.81 2.14
N SER A 32 4.91 6.75 2.10
CA SER A 32 6.33 6.50 2.36
C SER A 32 6.80 7.00 3.73
N LYS A 33 6.17 8.04 4.24
CA LYS A 33 6.49 8.67 5.53
C LYS A 33 5.22 9.08 6.25
N VAL A 34 5.25 8.99 7.57
CA VAL A 34 4.19 9.50 8.44
C VAL A 34 4.80 10.36 9.55
N LYS A 35 4.07 11.39 9.94
CA LYS A 35 4.40 12.20 11.11
C LYS A 35 3.14 12.35 11.94
N ILE A 36 3.15 11.80 13.15
CA ILE A 36 2.03 11.85 14.08
C ILE A 36 2.37 12.87 15.17
N ASP A 37 1.44 13.77 15.42
CA ASP A 37 1.61 14.79 16.46
C ASP A 37 1.78 14.14 17.83
N GLY A 38 2.83 14.58 18.55
CA GLY A 38 3.18 14.02 19.86
C GLY A 38 3.92 12.68 19.85
N VAL A 39 4.27 12.15 18.69
CA VAL A 39 4.98 10.88 18.49
C VAL A 39 6.38 11.12 17.93
N GLN A 40 7.38 10.49 18.53
CA GLN A 40 8.79 10.60 18.12
C GLN A 40 9.31 9.37 17.38
N HIS A 41 8.73 8.19 17.63
CA HIS A 41 9.14 6.91 17.03
C HIS A 41 7.97 5.91 16.97
N GLU A 42 8.15 4.86 16.19
CA GLU A 42 7.11 3.85 15.88
C GLU A 42 6.65 3.00 17.08
N PHE A 43 7.43 2.94 18.14
CA PHE A 43 7.11 2.16 19.35
C PHE A 43 6.36 2.95 20.42
N SER A 44 5.87 4.13 20.08
CA SER A 44 5.08 4.98 20.97
C SER A 44 3.62 4.56 20.99
N SER A 45 2.92 5.00 22.04
CA SER A 45 1.47 4.98 22.12
C SER A 45 0.92 6.41 22.14
N ILE A 46 -0.32 6.57 21.69
CA ILE A 46 -1.00 7.87 21.65
C ILE A 46 -2.11 7.86 22.70
N LYS A 47 -2.13 8.86 23.56
CA LYS A 47 -3.16 8.98 24.59
C LYS A 47 -4.56 9.04 23.97
N GLY A 48 -5.44 8.14 24.42
CA GLY A 48 -6.82 8.08 23.96
C GLY A 48 -7.00 7.39 22.60
N VAL A 49 -5.97 6.80 22.03
CA VAL A 49 -6.05 5.97 20.84
C VAL A 49 -5.83 4.52 21.24
N LYS A 50 -6.70 3.63 20.77
CA LYS A 50 -6.67 2.20 21.10
C LYS A 50 -5.46 1.50 20.51
N GLU A 51 -5.19 1.79 19.24
CA GLU A 51 -4.08 1.22 18.49
C GLU A 51 -2.78 1.94 18.88
N ASP A 52 -1.69 1.19 18.97
CA ASP A 52 -0.37 1.78 19.09
C ASP A 52 0.13 2.32 17.72
N VAL A 53 1.25 3.04 17.73
CA VAL A 53 1.78 3.62 16.51
C VAL A 53 2.16 2.55 15.48
N THR A 54 2.65 1.40 15.93
CA THR A 54 3.00 0.29 15.04
C THR A 54 1.75 -0.25 14.31
N GLU A 55 0.64 -0.42 15.01
CA GLU A 55 -0.62 -0.85 14.41
C GLU A 55 -1.16 0.20 13.43
N ILE A 56 -1.09 1.49 13.78
CA ILE A 56 -1.49 2.57 12.88
C ILE A 56 -0.65 2.55 11.60
N ILE A 57 0.66 2.37 11.72
CA ILE A 57 1.57 2.26 10.56
C ILE A 57 1.19 1.07 9.69
N MET A 58 0.89 -0.09 10.27
CA MET A 58 0.43 -1.25 9.52
C MET A 58 -0.88 -0.99 8.77
N ASN A 59 -1.82 -0.30 9.40
CA ASN A 59 -3.07 0.09 8.76
C ASN A 59 -2.83 1.06 7.58
N ILE A 60 -1.91 2.00 7.74
CA ILE A 60 -1.51 2.94 6.68
C ILE A 60 -0.81 2.23 5.52
N LYS A 61 0.07 1.25 5.78
CA LYS A 61 0.75 0.46 4.74
C LYS A 61 -0.23 -0.29 3.83
N ASN A 62 -1.35 -0.71 4.36
CA ASN A 62 -2.37 -1.48 3.65
C ASN A 62 -3.39 -0.62 2.90
N LEU A 63 -3.24 0.71 2.92
CA LEU A 63 -4.12 1.60 2.16
C LEU A 63 -3.93 1.41 0.66
N ALA A 64 -5.03 1.22 -0.05
CA ALA A 64 -5.06 1.22 -1.50
C ALA A 64 -5.21 2.67 -2.01
N ILE A 65 -4.12 3.26 -2.47
CA ILE A 65 -4.05 4.65 -2.93
C ILE A 65 -3.86 4.69 -4.43
N LYS A 66 -4.59 5.58 -5.10
CA LYS A 66 -4.44 5.90 -6.51
C LYS A 66 -4.05 7.36 -6.66
N ASP A 67 -2.95 7.61 -7.34
CA ASP A 67 -2.51 8.94 -7.77
C ASP A 67 -2.65 9.05 -9.28
N SER A 68 -3.54 9.93 -9.73
CA SER A 68 -3.86 10.15 -11.15
C SER A 68 -3.07 11.31 -11.76
N SER A 69 -2.22 12.00 -10.99
CA SER A 69 -1.40 13.09 -11.49
C SER A 69 -0.32 12.62 -12.46
N GLU A 70 0.15 13.51 -13.32
CA GLU A 70 1.31 13.27 -14.18
C GLU A 70 2.64 13.50 -13.45
N SER A 71 2.61 14.17 -12.30
CA SER A 71 3.80 14.49 -11.51
C SER A 71 4.25 13.29 -10.65
N ASP A 72 5.56 13.05 -10.62
CA ASP A 72 6.18 12.07 -9.72
C ASP A 72 6.64 12.69 -8.37
N GLU A 73 6.35 13.96 -8.14
CA GLU A 73 6.68 14.60 -6.88
C GLU A 73 5.87 14.05 -5.72
N PRO A 74 6.49 13.94 -4.52
CA PRO A 74 5.78 13.53 -3.32
C PRO A 74 4.62 14.45 -2.99
N LYS A 75 3.47 13.89 -2.65
CA LYS A 75 2.27 14.61 -2.25
C LYS A 75 2.03 14.50 -0.77
N LYS A 76 1.41 15.52 -0.21
CA LYS A 76 1.05 15.58 1.20
C LYS A 76 -0.44 15.29 1.38
N ALA A 77 -0.73 14.53 2.42
CA ALA A 77 -2.07 14.33 2.94
C ALA A 77 -2.04 14.42 4.46
N TYR A 78 -3.19 14.58 5.07
CA TYR A 78 -3.26 14.67 6.52
C TYR A 78 -4.57 14.11 7.05
N ILE A 79 -4.53 13.72 8.34
CA ILE A 79 -5.68 13.39 9.15
C ILE A 79 -5.74 14.43 10.27
N ASP A 80 -6.90 15.07 10.43
CA ASP A 80 -7.23 15.92 11.57
C ASP A 80 -8.58 15.48 12.12
N PHE A 81 -8.51 14.63 13.13
CA PHE A 81 -9.70 14.04 13.75
C PHE A 81 -9.75 14.37 15.24
N THR A 82 -10.83 14.96 15.69
CA THR A 82 -11.04 15.36 17.08
C THR A 82 -12.30 14.70 17.65
N GLY A 83 -12.21 14.28 18.91
CA GLY A 83 -13.30 13.62 19.61
C GLY A 83 -13.26 12.11 19.50
N GLU A 84 -14.24 11.49 20.12
CA GLU A 84 -14.41 10.03 20.13
C GLU A 84 -14.93 9.52 18.79
N GLY A 85 -14.35 8.45 18.29
CA GLY A 85 -14.80 7.82 17.06
C GLY A 85 -13.75 6.94 16.39
N VAL A 86 -14.12 6.41 15.26
CA VAL A 86 -13.25 5.57 14.41
C VAL A 86 -12.71 6.40 13.27
N VAL A 87 -11.40 6.50 13.18
CA VAL A 87 -10.69 7.15 12.08
C VAL A 87 -10.55 6.13 10.95
N ARG A 88 -11.09 6.46 9.78
CA ARG A 88 -11.07 5.61 8.59
C ARG A 88 -10.25 6.27 7.49
N ALA A 89 -9.94 5.51 6.46
CA ALA A 89 -9.24 6.02 5.28
C ALA A 89 -9.98 7.21 4.62
N SER A 90 -11.32 7.23 4.69
CA SER A 90 -12.15 8.35 4.21
C SER A 90 -11.93 9.67 4.96
N ASP A 91 -11.37 9.63 6.16
CA ASP A 91 -11.05 10.83 6.96
C ASP A 91 -9.72 11.48 6.58
N ILE A 92 -8.95 10.85 5.68
CA ILE A 92 -7.71 11.40 5.16
C ILE A 92 -8.03 12.50 4.14
N GLN A 93 -7.43 13.67 4.32
CA GLN A 93 -7.52 14.78 3.38
C GLN A 93 -6.39 14.65 2.35
N PHE A 94 -6.76 14.32 1.12
CA PHE A 94 -5.85 14.22 -0.02
C PHE A 94 -5.93 15.45 -0.93
N SER A 95 -4.93 15.64 -1.78
CA SER A 95 -5.04 16.52 -2.94
C SER A 95 -6.02 15.92 -3.98
N ASP A 96 -6.54 16.76 -4.88
CA ASP A 96 -7.58 16.36 -5.84
C ASP A 96 -7.19 15.20 -6.75
N ASP A 97 -5.89 15.02 -6.98
CA ASP A 97 -5.36 13.96 -7.85
C ASP A 97 -5.18 12.60 -7.15
N VAL A 98 -5.35 12.57 -5.84
CA VAL A 98 -5.09 11.38 -5.02
C VAL A 98 -6.39 10.88 -4.40
N GLN A 99 -6.64 9.60 -4.54
CA GLN A 99 -7.84 8.93 -4.02
C GLN A 99 -7.45 7.67 -3.23
N VAL A 100 -8.20 7.42 -2.16
CA VAL A 100 -8.16 6.12 -1.48
C VAL A 100 -9.23 5.21 -2.05
N MET A 101 -8.84 3.99 -2.43
CA MET A 101 -9.75 2.99 -3.01
C MET A 101 -10.40 2.09 -1.96
N SER A 102 -9.94 2.18 -0.70
CA SER A 102 -10.46 1.47 0.48
C SER A 102 -10.94 2.45 1.56
N PRO A 103 -12.00 3.23 1.32
CA PRO A 103 -12.41 4.33 2.22
C PRO A 103 -12.86 3.85 3.60
N ASP A 104 -13.38 2.65 3.71
CA ASP A 104 -13.91 2.08 4.97
C ASP A 104 -12.84 1.46 5.86
N GLN A 105 -11.59 1.37 5.39
CA GLN A 105 -10.51 0.79 6.16
C GLN A 105 -10.25 1.60 7.44
N VAL A 106 -10.23 0.91 8.57
CA VAL A 106 -9.94 1.52 9.88
C VAL A 106 -8.45 1.82 10.01
N ILE A 107 -8.13 3.02 10.45
CA ILE A 107 -6.77 3.45 10.75
C ILE A 107 -6.51 3.46 12.24
N ALA A 108 -7.41 4.08 13.01
CA ALA A 108 -7.31 4.20 14.45
C ALA A 108 -8.69 4.35 15.11
N THR A 109 -8.77 4.08 16.39
CA THR A 109 -9.98 4.26 17.19
C THR A 109 -9.67 5.19 18.36
N ILE A 110 -10.40 6.30 18.45
CA ILE A 110 -10.20 7.31 19.49
C ILE A 110 -11.29 7.17 20.53
N SER A 111 -10.90 7.12 21.80
CA SER A 111 -11.76 7.12 22.95
C SER A 111 -11.61 8.41 23.76
N GLY A 112 -12.74 8.96 24.21
CA GLY A 112 -12.81 10.18 25.00
C GLY A 112 -12.94 11.46 24.15
N LYS A 113 -13.87 12.30 24.58
CA LYS A 113 -14.28 13.50 23.84
C LYS A 113 -13.18 14.56 23.66
N ASN A 114 -12.15 14.55 24.51
CA ASN A 114 -11.07 15.53 24.50
C ASN A 114 -9.79 15.03 23.81
N ASN A 115 -9.84 13.85 23.19
CA ASN A 115 -8.72 13.27 22.48
C ASN A 115 -8.88 13.48 20.97
N GLY A 116 -7.80 13.33 20.25
CA GLY A 116 -7.78 13.47 18.80
C GLY A 116 -6.53 12.84 18.20
N LEU A 117 -6.49 12.82 16.89
CA LEU A 117 -5.36 12.34 16.11
C LEU A 117 -5.06 13.32 14.99
N TYR A 118 -3.84 13.87 14.98
CA TYR A 118 -3.31 14.63 13.86
C TYR A 118 -2.10 13.91 13.26
N MET A 119 -2.15 13.69 11.96
CA MET A 119 -1.12 12.94 11.25
C MET A 119 -0.89 13.53 9.87
N ASP A 120 0.38 13.75 9.53
CA ASP A 120 0.81 14.08 8.18
C ASP A 120 1.30 12.83 7.46
N LEU A 121 0.88 12.67 6.21
CA LEU A 121 1.26 11.57 5.34
C LEU A 121 2.00 12.09 4.12
N THR A 122 3.05 11.41 3.72
CA THR A 122 3.75 11.65 2.45
C THR A 122 3.45 10.51 1.50
N ILE A 123 2.86 10.81 0.36
CA ILE A 123 2.49 9.86 -0.67
C ILE A 123 3.46 9.98 -1.83
N THR A 124 4.00 8.86 -2.25
CA THR A 124 4.95 8.77 -3.36
C THR A 124 4.49 7.74 -4.37
N LYS A 125 4.94 7.90 -5.62
CA LYS A 125 4.78 6.92 -6.67
C LYS A 125 6.01 6.01 -6.71
N GLY A 126 5.79 4.76 -7.07
CA GLY A 126 6.87 3.79 -7.19
C GLY A 126 6.40 2.49 -7.80
N ARG A 127 7.22 1.45 -7.70
CA ARG A 127 6.96 0.11 -8.24
C ARG A 127 7.31 -0.95 -7.21
N GLY A 128 6.49 -1.99 -7.16
CA GLY A 128 6.73 -3.13 -6.29
C GLY A 128 6.71 -2.76 -4.80
N TYR A 129 7.81 -3.04 -4.11
CA TYR A 129 7.98 -2.81 -2.68
C TYR A 129 9.26 -2.02 -2.39
N VAL A 130 9.16 -1.04 -1.53
CA VAL A 130 10.31 -0.25 -1.05
C VAL A 130 10.30 -0.26 0.48
N SER A 131 11.41 -0.68 1.08
CA SER A 131 11.54 -0.74 2.54
C SER A 131 11.66 0.65 3.17
N SER A 132 11.32 0.73 4.44
CA SER A 132 11.43 1.95 5.25
C SER A 132 12.86 2.54 5.25
N ASP A 133 13.89 1.69 5.25
CA ASP A 133 15.28 2.13 5.19
C ASP A 133 15.61 2.92 3.92
N LYS A 134 15.00 2.54 2.80
CA LYS A 134 15.15 3.27 1.53
C LYS A 134 14.31 4.54 1.46
N ASN A 135 13.20 4.58 2.21
CA ASN A 135 12.36 5.76 2.32
C ASN A 135 12.91 6.81 3.30
N LYS A 136 13.89 6.41 4.11
CA LYS A 136 14.57 7.31 5.03
C LYS A 136 15.69 8.04 4.29
N ASP A 137 15.63 9.35 4.27
CA ASP A 137 16.68 10.22 3.74
C ASP A 137 17.31 11.06 4.84
N GLU A 138 18.49 11.63 4.56
CA GLU A 138 19.25 12.47 5.52
C GLU A 138 18.50 13.74 5.91
N ASN A 139 17.57 14.19 5.09
CA ASN A 139 16.79 15.42 5.30
C ASN A 139 15.42 15.13 5.95
N THR A 140 15.18 13.90 6.39
CA THR A 140 13.90 13.56 7.06
C THR A 140 13.80 14.30 8.40
N PRO A 141 12.78 15.15 8.60
CA PRO A 141 12.62 15.89 9.85
C PRO A 141 12.48 14.97 11.06
N ILE A 142 12.94 15.42 12.22
CA ILE A 142 12.78 14.68 13.47
C ILE A 142 11.29 14.47 13.75
N GLY A 143 10.93 13.24 14.18
CA GLY A 143 9.55 12.84 14.43
C GLY A 143 8.83 12.29 13.19
N THR A 144 9.43 12.39 12.01
CA THR A 144 8.92 11.73 10.80
C THR A 144 9.40 10.28 10.76
N ILE A 145 8.47 9.37 10.59
CA ILE A 145 8.72 7.93 10.55
C ILE A 145 8.64 7.48 9.09
N ALA A 146 9.74 6.95 8.56
CA ALA A 146 9.73 6.27 7.27
C ALA A 146 9.09 4.89 7.43
N ILE A 147 8.21 4.53 6.51
CA ILE A 147 7.51 3.25 6.51
C ILE A 147 7.76 2.50 5.21
N ASP A 148 7.53 1.19 5.24
CA ASP A 148 7.58 0.38 4.02
C ASP A 148 6.45 0.80 3.08
N SER A 149 6.75 0.91 1.81
CA SER A 149 5.78 1.27 0.78
C SER A 149 5.48 0.08 -0.12
N ILE A 150 4.20 -0.28 -0.21
CA ILE A 150 3.70 -1.33 -1.09
C ILE A 150 3.02 -0.62 -2.27
N TYR A 151 3.75 -0.51 -3.38
CA TYR A 151 3.25 0.19 -4.58
C TYR A 151 2.45 -0.71 -5.49
N THR A 152 2.72 -2.02 -5.47
CA THR A 152 2.00 -2.96 -6.33
C THR A 152 0.52 -3.05 -5.93
N PRO A 153 -0.40 -2.94 -6.91
CA PRO A 153 -1.82 -3.17 -6.65
C PRO A 153 -2.16 -4.67 -6.53
N VAL A 154 -1.20 -5.54 -6.80
CA VAL A 154 -1.38 -6.99 -6.79
C VAL A 154 -0.82 -7.57 -5.50
N GLU A 155 -1.70 -8.11 -4.66
CA GLU A 155 -1.33 -8.71 -3.39
C GLU A 155 -0.81 -10.14 -3.54
N ARG A 156 -1.39 -10.88 -4.49
CA ARG A 156 -1.08 -12.30 -4.68
C ARG A 156 -1.24 -12.72 -6.14
N VAL A 157 -0.31 -13.53 -6.61
CA VAL A 157 -0.37 -14.16 -7.94
C VAL A 157 -0.23 -15.68 -7.79
N ASN A 158 -1.21 -16.40 -8.28
CA ASN A 158 -1.15 -17.85 -8.42
C ASN A 158 -1.04 -18.21 -9.91
N VAL A 159 -0.16 -19.15 -10.22
CA VAL A 159 -0.01 -19.71 -11.56
C VAL A 159 -0.30 -21.20 -11.49
N THR A 160 -1.20 -21.65 -12.35
CA THR A 160 -1.51 -23.08 -12.51
C THR A 160 -1.25 -23.46 -13.96
N VAL A 161 -0.55 -24.54 -14.18
CA VAL A 161 -0.31 -25.10 -15.51
C VAL A 161 -1.04 -26.44 -15.62
N GLU A 162 -1.87 -26.57 -16.63
CA GLU A 162 -2.66 -27.75 -16.89
C GLU A 162 -2.37 -28.26 -18.31
N ASN A 163 -2.59 -29.56 -18.52
CA ASN A 163 -2.52 -30.12 -19.87
C ASN A 163 -3.75 -29.69 -20.66
N THR A 164 -3.55 -29.28 -21.90
CA THR A 164 -4.65 -28.99 -22.83
C THR A 164 -4.52 -29.75 -24.12
N ARG A 165 -5.61 -29.81 -24.87
CA ARG A 165 -5.70 -30.57 -26.11
C ARG A 165 -5.91 -29.68 -27.32
N VAL A 166 -5.14 -29.92 -28.36
CA VAL A 166 -5.38 -29.33 -29.69
C VAL A 166 -5.63 -30.44 -30.70
N GLY A 167 -6.88 -30.53 -31.16
CA GLY A 167 -7.30 -31.64 -32.02
C GLY A 167 -7.20 -32.99 -31.31
N GLN A 168 -6.40 -33.92 -31.82
CA GLN A 168 -6.12 -35.21 -31.20
C GLN A 168 -4.88 -35.25 -30.31
N LYS A 169 -4.10 -34.16 -30.29
CA LYS A 169 -2.85 -34.05 -29.55
C LYS A 169 -3.06 -33.38 -28.20
N THR A 170 -2.72 -34.10 -27.13
CA THR A 170 -2.93 -33.64 -25.71
C THR A 170 -1.65 -33.14 -25.05
N ASP A 171 -0.65 -32.73 -25.81
CA ASP A 171 0.69 -32.38 -25.33
C ASP A 171 0.94 -30.87 -25.37
N TYR A 172 -0.03 -30.10 -24.86
CA TYR A 172 0.05 -28.64 -24.76
C TYR A 172 -0.25 -28.19 -23.35
N ASP A 173 0.29 -27.03 -23.00
CA ASP A 173 0.05 -26.34 -21.72
C ASP A 173 -1.09 -25.31 -21.86
N LYS A 174 -1.80 -25.13 -20.74
CA LYS A 174 -2.80 -24.09 -20.53
C LYS A 174 -2.48 -23.31 -19.26
#